data_601835e19fb5d1da834a185340b5dc52
#
_entry.id   601835e19fb5d1da834a185340b5dc52
#
_cell.length_a   1.000
_cell.length_b   1.000
_cell.length_c   1.000
_cell.angle_alpha   90.00
_cell.angle_beta   90.00
_cell.angle_gamma   90.00
#
_symmetry.space_group_name_H-M   'P 1'
#
loop_
_entity.id
_entity.type
_entity.pdbx_description
1 polymer ?
#
loop_
_entity_poly.entity_id
_entity_poly.type
_entity_poly.pdbx_seq_one_letter_code
_entity_poly.pdbx_strand_id
1 'polypeptide(L)'
;MWIFYIPISIHILILAFRYGGIRQLSAINPCMPNGGLVDSNKAGNLLAIQADLPETVAKTGLLRAELPASLAKLDEVMTELELSFPIILKPNSGQRGMGVSVIDDSTAAERYLTTYKDTDILVQEYIDGEEFGVFYMREPSSPNGFVFSITHKLFPKMTGDGTSTLERLILEDPRAHYMARFLLKQHAEQLERIPEKGEQIEMVEIGSHCRGSVFIDANAYLTPVLEARIDEISKAISGYYYGRYDLRVSSIDALKQGKDIKIIEANGLTSESTDIYDPKNSLIDAYKVVFRQWYLAFKIAKQNRINGERVSSYREILSSVRSLNRGPS
;
A
#
# COMPACT_ATOMS: atom_id res chain seq x y z
N MET A 1 -16.13 -4.40 -13.95
CA MET A 1 -14.70 -4.20 -13.62
C MET A 1 -13.75 -4.70 -14.72
N TRP A 2 -13.84 -5.94 -15.20
CA TRP A 2 -12.94 -6.49 -16.25
C TRP A 2 -12.96 -5.72 -17.57
N ILE A 3 -14.11 -5.17 -17.99
CA ILE A 3 -14.25 -4.41 -19.24
C ILE A 3 -13.36 -3.17 -19.25
N PHE A 4 -13.19 -2.51 -18.11
CA PHE A 4 -12.31 -1.35 -17.96
C PHE A 4 -10.86 -1.65 -18.34
N TYR A 5 -10.36 -2.84 -18.02
CA TYR A 5 -8.96 -3.20 -18.28
C TYR A 5 -8.68 -3.69 -19.71
N ILE A 6 -9.69 -3.91 -20.55
CA ILE A 6 -9.47 -4.36 -21.94
C ILE A 6 -8.66 -3.35 -22.75
N PRO A 7 -9.04 -2.06 -22.85
CA PRO A 7 -8.24 -1.06 -23.55
C PRO A 7 -6.84 -0.87 -22.94
N ILE A 8 -6.73 -0.96 -21.62
CA ILE A 8 -5.46 -0.85 -20.90
C ILE A 8 -4.53 -2.01 -21.30
N SER A 9 -5.04 -3.23 -21.34
CA SER A 9 -4.26 -4.41 -21.73
C SER A 9 -3.77 -4.30 -23.18
N ILE A 10 -4.60 -3.81 -24.09
CA ILE A 10 -4.21 -3.56 -25.49
C ILE A 10 -3.09 -2.51 -25.53
N HIS A 11 -3.23 -1.42 -24.79
CA HIS A 11 -2.21 -0.38 -24.70
C HIS A 11 -0.87 -0.92 -24.17
N ILE A 12 -0.91 -1.74 -23.11
CA ILE A 12 0.29 -2.40 -22.56
C ILE A 12 0.95 -3.30 -23.60
N LEU A 13 0.18 -4.06 -24.38
CA LEU A 13 0.72 -4.93 -25.44
C LEU A 13 1.39 -4.11 -26.54
N ILE A 14 0.80 -2.99 -26.96
CA ILE A 14 1.41 -2.06 -27.94
C ILE A 14 2.73 -1.50 -27.37
N LEU A 15 2.75 -1.06 -26.13
CA LEU A 15 3.97 -0.59 -25.48
C LEU A 15 5.01 -1.71 -25.36
N ALA A 16 4.61 -2.92 -24.97
CA ALA A 16 5.51 -4.05 -24.88
C ALA A 16 6.17 -4.35 -26.24
N PHE A 17 5.41 -4.34 -27.33
CA PHE A 17 5.97 -4.49 -28.68
C PHE A 17 6.97 -3.37 -28.99
N ARG A 18 6.63 -2.11 -28.73
CA ARG A 18 7.48 -0.93 -28.99
C ARG A 18 8.77 -0.90 -28.15
N TYR A 19 8.73 -1.44 -26.93
CA TYR A 19 9.84 -1.37 -25.98
C TYR A 19 10.64 -2.68 -25.84
N GLY A 20 10.36 -3.71 -26.66
CA GLY A 20 11.13 -4.96 -26.73
C GLY A 20 10.67 -6.04 -25.75
N GLY A 21 9.39 -6.04 -25.39
CA GLY A 21 8.73 -7.08 -24.60
C GLY A 21 8.33 -6.63 -23.20
N ILE A 22 7.30 -7.29 -22.66
CA ILE A 22 6.73 -6.96 -21.34
C ILE A 22 7.72 -7.17 -20.19
N ARG A 23 8.65 -8.14 -20.34
CA ARG A 23 9.66 -8.41 -19.31
C ARG A 23 10.60 -7.23 -19.03
N GLN A 24 10.68 -6.26 -19.96
CA GLN A 24 11.48 -5.04 -19.77
C GLN A 24 11.05 -4.28 -18.49
N LEU A 25 9.79 -4.37 -18.12
CA LEU A 25 9.25 -3.77 -16.91
C LEU A 25 9.91 -4.26 -15.63
N SER A 26 10.55 -5.45 -15.65
CA SER A 26 11.28 -5.94 -14.48
C SER A 26 12.51 -5.11 -14.10
N ALA A 27 12.97 -4.23 -14.98
CA ALA A 27 14.08 -3.29 -14.71
C ALA A 27 13.59 -1.92 -14.19
N ILE A 28 12.27 -1.75 -13.93
CA ILE A 28 11.72 -0.44 -13.56
C ILE A 28 12.22 0.04 -12.19
N ASN A 29 12.35 -0.89 -11.22
CA ASN A 29 12.89 -0.65 -9.89
C ASN A 29 13.97 -1.69 -9.59
N PRO A 30 15.25 -1.38 -9.79
CA PRO A 30 16.36 -2.30 -9.45
C PRO A 30 16.38 -2.77 -7.99
N CYS A 31 15.84 -1.99 -7.06
CA CYS A 31 15.75 -2.33 -5.63
C CYS A 31 14.72 -3.43 -5.32
N MET A 32 13.86 -3.79 -6.27
CA MET A 32 12.77 -4.74 -6.06
C MET A 32 12.92 -5.97 -6.94
N PRO A 33 12.65 -7.19 -6.43
CA PRO A 33 12.57 -8.40 -7.25
C PRO A 33 11.62 -8.19 -8.43
N ASN A 34 12.10 -8.46 -9.66
CA ASN A 34 11.34 -8.27 -10.89
C ASN A 34 10.70 -6.87 -11.04
N GLY A 35 11.34 -5.82 -10.49
CA GLY A 35 10.83 -4.45 -10.51
C GLY A 35 9.59 -4.20 -9.64
N GLY A 36 9.28 -5.11 -8.73
CA GLY A 36 8.06 -5.06 -7.91
C GLY A 36 6.82 -5.62 -8.62
N LEU A 37 7.01 -6.50 -9.63
CA LEU A 37 5.92 -7.16 -10.32
C LEU A 37 5.19 -8.20 -9.43
N VAL A 38 5.94 -8.87 -8.58
CA VAL A 38 5.45 -9.99 -7.75
C VAL A 38 5.62 -9.68 -6.27
N ASP A 39 6.80 -9.22 -5.89
CA ASP A 39 7.18 -8.83 -4.55
C ASP A 39 7.77 -7.43 -4.59
N SER A 40 7.31 -6.55 -3.73
CA SER A 40 7.79 -5.16 -3.63
C SER A 40 8.94 -5.00 -2.65
N ASN A 41 9.47 -6.09 -2.06
CA ASN A 41 10.51 -6.02 -1.02
C ASN A 41 10.11 -5.04 0.12
N LYS A 42 8.93 -5.23 0.68
CA LYS A 42 8.31 -4.29 1.64
C LYS A 42 9.24 -3.91 2.78
N ALA A 43 9.82 -4.93 3.45
CA ALA A 43 10.75 -4.71 4.54
C ALA A 43 11.98 -3.92 4.08
N GLY A 44 12.64 -4.36 3.00
CA GLY A 44 13.87 -3.73 2.51
C GLY A 44 13.69 -2.26 2.16
N ASN A 45 12.59 -1.90 1.54
CA ASN A 45 12.30 -0.52 1.17
C ASN A 45 12.04 0.38 2.40
N LEU A 46 11.25 -0.10 3.36
CA LEU A 46 10.97 0.64 4.58
C LEU A 46 12.21 0.80 5.44
N LEU A 47 13.03 -0.26 5.57
CA LEU A 47 14.30 -0.22 6.30
C LEU A 47 15.33 0.71 5.64
N ALA A 48 15.34 0.81 4.31
CA ALA A 48 16.20 1.76 3.60
C ALA A 48 15.80 3.21 3.93
N ILE A 49 14.50 3.54 3.92
CA ILE A 49 14.03 4.86 4.37
C ILE A 49 14.37 5.09 5.84
N GLN A 50 14.14 4.10 6.69
CA GLN A 50 14.39 4.19 8.14
C GLN A 50 15.86 4.47 8.47
N ALA A 51 16.79 3.96 7.67
CA ALA A 51 18.23 4.18 7.86
C ALA A 51 18.64 5.63 7.57
N ASP A 52 18.06 6.26 6.54
CA ASP A 52 18.46 7.58 6.08
C ASP A 52 17.53 8.71 6.63
N LEU A 53 16.23 8.43 6.75
CA LEU A 53 15.17 9.39 7.10
C LEU A 53 14.17 8.77 8.10
N PRO A 54 14.60 8.37 9.30
CA PRO A 54 13.77 7.59 10.25
C PRO A 54 12.47 8.29 10.66
N GLU A 55 12.43 9.62 10.64
CA GLU A 55 11.24 10.39 10.98
C GLU A 55 10.13 10.30 9.93
N THR A 56 10.43 9.87 8.70
CA THR A 56 9.47 9.81 7.57
C THR A 56 8.82 8.46 7.34
N VAL A 57 9.16 7.47 8.13
CA VAL A 57 8.65 6.10 8.00
C VAL A 57 8.11 5.60 9.34
N ALA A 58 7.08 4.79 9.31
CA ALA A 58 6.65 4.06 10.50
C ALA A 58 7.78 3.11 10.92
N LYS A 59 8.22 3.18 12.18
CA LYS A 59 9.28 2.31 12.71
C LYS A 59 8.98 0.87 12.36
N THR A 60 9.92 0.17 11.74
CA THR A 60 9.69 -1.15 11.15
C THR A 60 10.80 -2.12 11.54
N GLY A 61 10.43 -3.32 11.97
CA GLY A 61 11.33 -4.43 12.22
C GLY A 61 10.85 -5.71 11.53
N LEU A 62 11.68 -6.74 11.52
CA LEU A 62 11.40 -7.98 10.81
C LEU A 62 11.62 -9.20 11.74
N LEU A 63 10.58 -9.99 11.95
CA LEU A 63 10.66 -11.33 12.51
C LEU A 63 10.81 -12.33 11.36
N ARG A 64 11.94 -13.04 11.32
CA ARG A 64 12.23 -14.01 10.26
C ARG A 64 11.64 -15.38 10.59
N ALA A 65 11.08 -16.05 9.59
CA ALA A 65 10.48 -17.37 9.71
C ALA A 65 11.49 -18.48 10.11
N GLU A 66 12.78 -18.31 9.79
CA GLU A 66 13.85 -19.25 10.16
C GLU A 66 14.01 -19.41 11.68
N LEU A 67 13.53 -18.46 12.45
CA LEU A 67 13.53 -18.48 13.91
C LEU A 67 12.05 -18.57 14.36
N PRO A 68 11.64 -19.56 15.19
CA PRO A 68 10.26 -19.65 15.61
C PRO A 68 9.77 -18.30 16.12
N ALA A 69 8.74 -17.76 15.47
CA ALA A 69 8.12 -16.52 15.92
C ALA A 69 7.56 -16.74 17.33
N SER A 70 7.96 -15.92 18.28
CA SER A 70 7.54 -16.01 19.69
C SER A 70 7.32 -14.63 20.25
N LEU A 71 6.52 -14.52 21.31
CA LEU A 71 6.31 -13.26 22.02
C LEU A 71 7.64 -12.67 22.50
N ALA A 72 8.57 -13.48 22.99
CA ALA A 72 9.87 -13.00 23.45
C ALA A 72 10.66 -12.27 22.33
N LYS A 73 10.63 -12.80 21.11
CA LYS A 73 11.26 -12.13 19.97
C LYS A 73 10.52 -10.89 19.48
N LEU A 74 9.20 -10.91 19.59
CA LEU A 74 8.40 -9.72 19.32
C LEU A 74 8.75 -8.62 20.33
N ASP A 75 8.86 -8.95 21.61
CA ASP A 75 9.23 -8.02 22.67
C ASP A 75 10.65 -7.46 22.49
N GLU A 76 11.60 -8.29 22.01
CA GLU A 76 12.96 -7.83 21.63
C GLU A 76 12.88 -6.77 20.53
N VAL A 77 12.15 -7.03 19.42
CA VAL A 77 11.99 -6.09 18.31
C VAL A 77 11.24 -4.83 18.75
N MET A 78 10.19 -4.97 19.55
CA MET A 78 9.45 -3.81 20.08
C MET A 78 10.34 -2.94 20.98
N THR A 79 11.17 -3.56 21.81
CA THR A 79 12.11 -2.84 22.68
C THR A 79 13.17 -2.10 21.87
N GLU A 80 13.78 -2.76 20.86
CA GLU A 80 14.77 -2.16 19.97
C GLU A 80 14.22 -0.95 19.22
N LEU A 81 12.96 -1.02 18.78
CA LEU A 81 12.28 0.04 18.05
C LEU A 81 11.56 1.05 18.95
N GLU A 82 11.59 0.85 20.26
CA GLU A 82 10.83 1.68 21.24
C GLU A 82 9.33 1.73 20.88
N LEU A 83 8.72 0.56 20.60
CA LEU A 83 7.30 0.42 20.29
C LEU A 83 6.51 -0.02 21.52
N SER A 84 5.26 0.39 21.56
CA SER A 84 4.23 -0.08 22.49
C SER A 84 2.95 -0.41 21.72
N PHE A 85 2.09 -1.24 22.30
CA PHE A 85 0.77 -1.49 21.71
C PHE A 85 -0.07 -0.20 21.65
N PRO A 86 -0.90 -0.03 20.58
CA PRO A 86 -1.07 -0.95 19.46
C PRO A 86 0.09 -0.92 18.46
N ILE A 87 0.35 -2.06 17.81
CA ILE A 87 1.30 -2.22 16.71
C ILE A 87 0.63 -2.83 15.50
N ILE A 88 1.28 -2.77 14.34
CA ILE A 88 0.87 -3.50 13.14
C ILE A 88 1.74 -4.74 12.97
N LEU A 89 1.11 -5.91 12.82
CA LEU A 89 1.76 -7.11 12.31
C LEU A 89 1.26 -7.41 10.90
N LYS A 90 2.18 -7.71 9.98
CA LYS A 90 1.84 -8.07 8.60
C LYS A 90 2.86 -9.01 8.00
N PRO A 91 2.45 -9.97 7.12
CA PRO A 91 3.41 -10.78 6.37
C PRO A 91 4.30 -9.89 5.50
N ASN A 92 5.60 -10.17 5.47
CA ASN A 92 6.55 -9.46 4.61
C ASN A 92 6.23 -9.68 3.12
N SER A 93 5.63 -10.83 2.78
CA SER A 93 5.11 -11.14 1.45
C SER A 93 3.58 -11.15 1.48
N GLY A 94 2.94 -10.64 0.45
CA GLY A 94 1.47 -10.61 0.35
C GLY A 94 0.97 -9.34 -0.31
N GLN A 95 -0.29 -9.37 -0.75
CA GLN A 95 -0.92 -8.27 -1.47
C GLN A 95 -2.29 -7.95 -0.88
N ARG A 96 -2.82 -6.76 -1.17
CA ARG A 96 -4.19 -6.32 -0.86
C ARG A 96 -4.55 -6.35 0.63
N GLY A 97 -3.57 -6.11 1.51
CA GLY A 97 -3.79 -6.08 2.96
C GLY A 97 -4.06 -7.45 3.60
N MET A 98 -3.84 -8.56 2.88
CA MET A 98 -3.98 -9.89 3.49
C MET A 98 -2.99 -10.06 4.64
N GLY A 99 -3.49 -10.53 5.78
CA GLY A 99 -2.68 -10.77 6.99
C GLY A 99 -2.24 -9.50 7.72
N VAL A 100 -2.65 -8.30 7.30
CA VAL A 100 -2.38 -7.09 8.07
C VAL A 100 -3.37 -7.00 9.23
N SER A 101 -2.86 -6.82 10.45
CA SER A 101 -3.67 -6.69 11.67
C SER A 101 -3.11 -5.62 12.59
N VAL A 102 -4.02 -4.87 13.19
CA VAL A 102 -3.73 -4.05 14.38
C VAL A 102 -3.70 -5.01 15.58
N ILE A 103 -2.72 -4.88 16.41
CA ILE A 103 -2.48 -5.74 17.58
C ILE A 103 -2.45 -4.86 18.81
N ASP A 104 -3.45 -5.03 19.67
CA ASP A 104 -3.67 -4.16 20.82
C ASP A 104 -2.99 -4.69 22.11
N ASP A 105 -2.69 -5.98 22.17
CA ASP A 105 -2.10 -6.62 23.33
C ASP A 105 -1.28 -7.88 22.98
N SER A 106 -0.59 -8.42 23.97
CA SER A 106 0.24 -9.63 23.84
C SER A 106 -0.57 -10.88 23.50
N THR A 107 -1.83 -10.98 23.92
CA THR A 107 -2.71 -12.11 23.62
C THR A 107 -3.10 -12.13 22.13
N ALA A 108 -3.41 -10.98 21.58
CA ALA A 108 -3.66 -10.82 20.15
C ALA A 108 -2.38 -11.11 19.33
N ALA A 109 -1.22 -10.67 19.83
CA ALA A 109 0.07 -10.95 19.22
C ALA A 109 0.36 -12.44 19.14
N GLU A 110 0.17 -13.19 20.23
CA GLU A 110 0.40 -14.64 20.28
C GLU A 110 -0.48 -15.40 19.28
N ARG A 111 -1.76 -15.04 19.19
CA ARG A 111 -2.68 -15.61 18.19
C ARG A 111 -2.22 -15.35 16.77
N TYR A 112 -1.76 -14.13 16.50
CA TYR A 112 -1.24 -13.75 15.18
C TYR A 112 0.02 -14.55 14.83
N LEU A 113 1.01 -14.60 15.72
CA LEU A 113 2.28 -15.32 15.52
C LEU A 113 2.05 -16.81 15.30
N THR A 114 1.09 -17.42 16.02
CA THR A 114 0.71 -18.81 15.80
C THR A 114 0.14 -19.07 14.41
N THR A 115 -0.66 -18.13 13.90
CA THR A 115 -1.28 -18.22 12.57
C THR A 115 -0.25 -18.09 11.45
N TYR A 116 0.77 -17.24 11.62
CA TYR A 116 1.78 -16.91 10.60
C TYR A 116 3.19 -17.43 10.95
N LYS A 117 3.29 -18.51 11.70
CA LYS A 117 4.55 -19.06 12.26
C LYS A 117 5.66 -19.33 11.23
N ASP A 118 5.28 -19.67 9.99
CA ASP A 118 6.20 -20.05 8.90
C ASP A 118 6.41 -18.89 7.89
N THR A 119 6.13 -17.65 8.29
CA THR A 119 6.18 -16.48 7.42
C THR A 119 7.01 -15.37 8.06
N ASP A 120 7.85 -14.72 7.27
CA ASP A 120 8.49 -13.47 7.71
C ASP A 120 7.42 -12.43 8.02
N ILE A 121 7.46 -11.87 9.24
CA ILE A 121 6.47 -10.92 9.74
C ILE A 121 7.14 -9.56 9.93
N LEU A 122 6.56 -8.53 9.34
CA LEU A 122 6.87 -7.14 9.64
C LEU A 122 6.17 -6.73 10.94
N VAL A 123 6.96 -6.20 11.86
CA VAL A 123 6.49 -5.49 13.06
C VAL A 123 6.60 -4.01 12.76
N GLN A 124 5.50 -3.27 12.84
CA GLN A 124 5.48 -1.87 12.45
C GLN A 124 4.73 -1.03 13.46
N GLU A 125 5.24 0.19 13.67
CA GLU A 125 4.59 1.24 14.44
C GLU A 125 3.16 1.47 13.92
N TYR A 126 2.18 1.52 14.82
CA TYR A 126 0.85 1.99 14.49
C TYR A 126 0.86 3.51 14.37
N ILE A 127 0.50 4.02 13.22
CA ILE A 127 0.42 5.46 12.96
C ILE A 127 -1.06 5.84 12.82
N ASP A 128 -1.52 6.76 13.62
CA ASP A 128 -2.83 7.39 13.45
C ASP A 128 -2.79 8.50 12.40
N GLY A 129 -3.96 8.98 11.97
CA GLY A 129 -4.10 10.12 11.07
C GLY A 129 -4.68 9.79 9.69
N GLU A 130 -4.57 10.77 8.81
CA GLU A 130 -5.11 10.72 7.44
C GLU A 130 -4.23 9.84 6.55
N GLU A 131 -4.83 8.90 5.81
CA GLU A 131 -4.07 7.99 4.94
C GLU A 131 -4.14 8.41 3.47
N PHE A 132 -2.97 8.46 2.84
CA PHE A 132 -2.82 8.81 1.43
C PHE A 132 -2.04 7.75 0.66
N GLY A 133 -2.42 7.58 -0.63
CA GLY A 133 -1.60 6.93 -1.64
C GLY A 133 -0.90 7.99 -2.47
N VAL A 134 0.42 8.07 -2.42
CA VAL A 134 1.20 9.03 -3.22
C VAL A 134 2.01 8.28 -4.26
N PHE A 135 1.71 8.51 -5.53
CA PHE A 135 2.39 7.86 -6.63
C PHE A 135 3.58 8.69 -7.09
N TYR A 136 4.77 8.11 -7.01
CA TYR A 136 6.03 8.76 -7.38
C TYR A 136 6.62 8.14 -8.63
N MET A 137 7.23 8.97 -9.48
CA MET A 137 8.01 8.55 -10.63
C MET A 137 9.26 9.39 -10.79
N ARG A 138 10.37 8.75 -11.20
CA ARG A 138 11.61 9.43 -11.58
C ARG A 138 12.21 8.79 -12.82
N GLU A 139 12.50 9.58 -13.84
CA GLU A 139 13.30 9.10 -14.98
C GLU A 139 14.75 8.93 -14.53
N PRO A 140 15.43 7.81 -14.83
CA PRO A 140 16.82 7.57 -14.40
C PRO A 140 17.82 8.62 -14.85
N SER A 141 17.51 9.36 -15.93
CA SER A 141 18.32 10.48 -16.43
C SER A 141 17.99 11.83 -15.74
N SER A 142 16.94 11.88 -14.92
CA SER A 142 16.54 13.09 -14.20
C SER A 142 17.12 13.10 -12.78
N PRO A 143 17.66 14.25 -12.32
CA PRO A 143 18.12 14.38 -10.94
C PRO A 143 16.95 14.33 -9.93
N ASN A 144 15.75 14.73 -10.34
CA ASN A 144 14.56 14.78 -9.51
C ASN A 144 13.41 13.98 -10.14
N GLY A 145 12.62 13.38 -9.28
CA GLY A 145 11.35 12.77 -9.64
C GLY A 145 10.18 13.74 -9.45
N PHE A 146 8.99 13.22 -9.59
CA PHE A 146 7.76 13.98 -9.42
C PHE A 146 6.65 13.10 -8.83
N VAL A 147 5.69 13.73 -8.18
CA VAL A 147 4.47 13.09 -7.72
C VAL A 147 3.51 12.99 -8.91
N PHE A 148 3.22 11.76 -9.33
CA PHE A 148 2.33 11.50 -10.45
C PHE A 148 0.86 11.67 -10.09
N SER A 149 0.47 11.23 -8.88
CA SER A 149 -0.88 11.41 -8.33
C SER A 149 -0.90 11.27 -6.81
N ILE A 150 -1.94 11.84 -6.21
CA ILE A 150 -2.27 11.72 -4.79
C ILE A 150 -3.69 11.24 -4.65
N THR A 151 -3.88 10.18 -3.87
CA THR A 151 -5.18 9.63 -3.50
C THR A 151 -5.39 9.78 -2.00
N HIS A 152 -6.47 10.38 -1.56
CA HIS A 152 -6.89 10.35 -0.17
C HIS A 152 -7.72 9.08 0.07
N LYS A 153 -7.34 8.27 1.05
CA LYS A 153 -8.06 7.06 1.42
C LYS A 153 -8.96 7.34 2.61
N LEU A 154 -10.25 7.47 2.35
CA LEU A 154 -11.23 7.68 3.40
C LEU A 154 -11.74 6.33 3.93
N PHE A 155 -11.77 6.21 5.24
CA PHE A 155 -12.34 5.06 5.90
C PHE A 155 -13.82 5.31 6.17
N PRO A 156 -14.73 4.42 5.71
CA PRO A 156 -16.15 4.60 6.00
C PRO A 156 -16.39 4.49 7.50
N LYS A 157 -17.13 5.47 8.03
CA LYS A 157 -17.61 5.48 9.40
C LYS A 157 -19.11 5.32 9.38
N MET A 158 -19.65 4.51 10.30
CA MET A 158 -21.07 4.43 10.56
C MET A 158 -21.43 5.37 11.69
N THR A 159 -22.53 6.12 11.51
CA THR A 159 -23.07 6.99 12.57
C THR A 159 -24.23 6.31 13.24
N GLY A 160 -24.16 6.09 14.53
CA GLY A 160 -25.25 5.56 15.34
C GLY A 160 -26.47 6.49 15.29
N ASP A 161 -27.66 5.92 15.19
CA ASP A 161 -28.94 6.63 15.25
C ASP A 161 -29.64 6.51 16.61
N GLY A 162 -29.08 5.69 17.52
CA GLY A 162 -29.61 5.39 18.85
C GLY A 162 -30.78 4.39 18.86
N THR A 163 -31.12 3.79 17.69
CA THR A 163 -32.28 2.91 17.56
C THR A 163 -32.02 1.65 16.76
N SER A 164 -31.17 1.71 15.74
CA SER A 164 -30.86 0.60 14.86
C SER A 164 -29.62 -0.15 15.34
N THR A 165 -29.61 -1.47 15.14
CA THR A 165 -28.40 -2.28 15.37
C THR A 165 -27.32 -1.93 14.37
N LEU A 166 -26.06 -2.22 14.68
CA LEU A 166 -24.93 -2.02 13.76
C LEU A 166 -25.15 -2.81 12.46
N GLU A 167 -25.68 -4.03 12.55
CA GLU A 167 -26.06 -4.83 11.37
C GLU A 167 -26.98 -4.06 10.45
N ARG A 168 -28.06 -3.50 11.02
CA ARG A 168 -29.05 -2.75 10.24
C ARG A 168 -28.46 -1.50 9.61
N LEU A 169 -27.64 -0.74 10.34
CA LEU A 169 -26.95 0.42 9.82
C LEU A 169 -26.05 0.06 8.63
N ILE A 170 -25.30 -1.06 8.70
CA ILE A 170 -24.44 -1.55 7.61
C ILE A 170 -25.29 -1.92 6.38
N LEU A 171 -26.43 -2.62 6.58
CA LEU A 171 -27.26 -3.08 5.47
C LEU A 171 -28.07 -1.96 4.79
N GLU A 172 -28.43 -0.91 5.52
CA GLU A 172 -29.18 0.23 5.01
C GLU A 172 -28.29 1.33 4.40
N ASP A 173 -26.98 1.37 4.73
CA ASP A 173 -26.07 2.32 4.11
C ASP A 173 -25.75 1.95 2.66
N PRO A 174 -25.98 2.83 1.67
CA PRO A 174 -25.79 2.52 0.26
C PRO A 174 -24.39 2.10 -0.14
N ARG A 175 -23.34 2.52 0.62
CA ARG A 175 -21.95 2.17 0.35
C ARG A 175 -21.52 0.90 1.10
N ALA A 176 -21.87 0.84 2.39
CA ALA A 176 -21.56 -0.34 3.23
C ALA A 176 -22.28 -1.59 2.71
N HIS A 177 -23.47 -1.44 2.13
CA HIS A 177 -24.22 -2.56 1.55
C HIS A 177 -23.40 -3.36 0.51
N TYR A 178 -22.66 -2.70 -0.36
CA TYR A 178 -21.79 -3.41 -1.33
C TYR A 178 -20.66 -4.20 -0.67
N MET A 179 -20.32 -3.87 0.57
CA MET A 179 -19.28 -4.49 1.37
C MET A 179 -19.86 -5.29 2.55
N ALA A 180 -21.18 -5.42 2.64
CA ALA A 180 -21.86 -5.99 3.80
C ALA A 180 -21.29 -7.34 4.23
N ARG A 181 -21.03 -8.25 3.28
CA ARG A 181 -20.44 -9.57 3.60
C ARG A 181 -19.12 -9.47 4.34
N PHE A 182 -18.29 -8.49 4.01
CA PHE A 182 -17.00 -8.27 4.68
C PHE A 182 -17.20 -7.58 6.02
N LEU A 183 -17.96 -6.48 6.06
CA LEU A 183 -18.20 -5.69 7.26
C LEU A 183 -18.92 -6.47 8.36
N LEU A 184 -19.96 -7.22 8.00
CA LEU A 184 -20.69 -8.09 8.94
C LEU A 184 -19.75 -9.16 9.55
N LYS A 185 -18.84 -9.71 8.77
CA LYS A 185 -17.85 -10.66 9.30
C LYS A 185 -16.84 -9.99 10.23
N GLN A 186 -16.38 -8.80 9.87
CA GLN A 186 -15.39 -8.05 10.67
C GLN A 186 -15.97 -7.62 12.02
N HIS A 187 -17.23 -7.21 12.04
CA HIS A 187 -17.92 -6.70 13.24
C HIS A 187 -18.85 -7.72 13.87
N ALA A 188 -18.65 -9.04 13.62
CA ALA A 188 -19.56 -10.10 14.03
C ALA A 188 -19.97 -10.06 15.51
N GLU A 189 -19.05 -9.68 16.40
CA GLU A 189 -19.29 -9.59 17.84
C GLU A 189 -20.11 -8.36 18.28
N GLN A 190 -20.26 -7.36 17.38
CA GLN A 190 -20.90 -6.07 17.68
C GLN A 190 -22.18 -5.85 16.88
N LEU A 191 -22.61 -6.78 16.05
CA LEU A 191 -23.74 -6.60 15.11
C LEU A 191 -25.05 -6.26 15.79
N GLU A 192 -25.31 -6.91 16.94
CA GLU A 192 -26.53 -6.70 17.74
C GLU A 192 -26.48 -5.43 18.59
N ARG A 193 -25.32 -4.76 18.68
CA ARG A 193 -25.18 -3.52 19.42
C ARG A 193 -25.97 -2.42 18.76
N ILE A 194 -26.69 -1.62 19.57
CA ILE A 194 -27.30 -0.36 19.14
C ILE A 194 -26.35 0.78 19.51
N PRO A 195 -25.65 1.38 18.51
CA PRO A 195 -24.75 2.49 18.79
C PRO A 195 -25.53 3.73 19.23
N GLU A 196 -24.94 4.50 20.15
CA GLU A 196 -25.57 5.74 20.61
C GLU A 196 -25.76 6.75 19.46
N LYS A 197 -26.75 7.63 19.62
CA LYS A 197 -27.01 8.65 18.59
C LYS A 197 -25.81 9.58 18.42
N GLY A 198 -25.26 9.62 17.20
CA GLY A 198 -24.09 10.43 16.86
C GLY A 198 -22.74 9.71 17.11
N GLU A 199 -22.75 8.51 17.68
CA GLU A 199 -21.55 7.70 17.83
C GLU A 199 -20.96 7.35 16.46
N GLN A 200 -19.64 7.55 16.30
CA GLN A 200 -18.91 7.20 15.08
C GLN A 200 -18.22 5.86 15.26
N ILE A 201 -18.57 4.89 14.42
CA ILE A 201 -17.96 3.56 14.41
C ILE A 201 -17.11 3.46 13.15
N GLU A 202 -15.83 3.22 13.31
CA GLU A 202 -14.93 2.96 12.19
C GLU A 202 -15.20 1.56 11.61
N MET A 203 -15.58 1.52 10.33
CA MET A 203 -15.92 0.27 9.67
C MET A 203 -14.69 -0.50 9.18
N VAL A 204 -13.56 0.18 9.03
CA VAL A 204 -12.34 -0.40 8.48
C VAL A 204 -11.12 0.26 9.13
N GLU A 205 -10.23 -0.51 9.69
CA GLU A 205 -8.99 -0.04 10.33
C GLU A 205 -7.80 0.03 9.35
N ILE A 206 -7.88 -0.68 8.23
CA ILE A 206 -6.78 -0.85 7.29
C ILE A 206 -7.21 -0.46 5.88
N GLY A 207 -6.51 0.52 5.29
CA GLY A 207 -6.81 1.10 3.99
C GLY A 207 -6.58 0.16 2.81
N SER A 208 -7.62 -0.57 2.39
CA SER A 208 -7.61 -1.23 1.08
C SER A 208 -8.97 -1.12 0.39
N HIS A 209 -8.96 -0.99 -0.93
CA HIS A 209 -10.20 -0.94 -1.73
C HIS A 209 -11.09 -2.17 -1.50
N CYS A 210 -10.47 -3.35 -1.33
CA CYS A 210 -11.18 -4.59 -1.06
C CYS A 210 -11.84 -4.65 0.33
N ARG A 211 -11.52 -3.70 1.20
CA ARG A 211 -12.04 -3.59 2.58
C ARG A 211 -12.96 -2.38 2.79
N GLY A 212 -13.34 -1.68 1.70
CA GLY A 212 -14.34 -0.61 1.76
C GLY A 212 -13.80 0.81 1.84
N SER A 213 -12.49 1.02 1.79
CA SER A 213 -11.93 2.38 1.71
C SER A 213 -12.41 3.10 0.46
N VAL A 214 -12.80 4.37 0.59
CA VAL A 214 -13.15 5.24 -0.52
C VAL A 214 -11.90 5.99 -0.97
N PHE A 215 -11.63 5.96 -2.26
CA PHE A 215 -10.49 6.65 -2.86
C PHE A 215 -10.96 7.94 -3.52
N ILE A 216 -10.41 9.06 -3.06
CA ILE A 216 -10.72 10.40 -3.53
C ILE A 216 -9.49 10.99 -4.20
N ASP A 217 -9.70 11.63 -5.35
CA ASP A 217 -8.66 12.41 -6.01
C ASP A 217 -8.21 13.58 -5.11
N ALA A 218 -6.97 13.55 -4.70
CA ALA A 218 -6.33 14.55 -3.84
C ALA A 218 -5.19 15.29 -4.54
N ASN A 219 -5.14 15.27 -5.87
CA ASN A 219 -4.09 15.93 -6.64
C ASN A 219 -4.01 17.45 -6.37
N ALA A 220 -5.13 18.06 -5.93
CA ALA A 220 -5.16 19.47 -5.50
C ALA A 220 -4.32 19.75 -4.24
N TYR A 221 -3.88 18.73 -3.50
CA TYR A 221 -3.02 18.89 -2.32
C TYR A 221 -1.53 18.91 -2.67
N LEU A 222 -1.17 18.63 -3.94
CA LEU A 222 0.21 18.69 -4.40
C LEU A 222 0.76 20.10 -4.28
N THR A 223 1.90 20.20 -3.60
CA THR A 223 2.70 21.43 -3.49
C THR A 223 4.14 21.13 -3.87
N PRO A 224 4.93 22.14 -4.28
CA PRO A 224 6.36 21.96 -4.54
C PRO A 224 7.14 21.43 -3.33
N VAL A 225 6.70 21.77 -2.12
CA VAL A 225 7.33 21.31 -0.86
C VAL A 225 7.05 19.83 -0.64
N LEU A 226 5.81 19.39 -0.80
CA LEU A 226 5.44 17.98 -0.72
C LEU A 226 6.18 17.16 -1.78
N GLU A 227 6.21 17.63 -3.03
CA GLU A 227 6.90 16.93 -4.12
C GLU A 227 8.39 16.76 -3.84
N ALA A 228 9.06 17.81 -3.36
CA ALA A 228 10.47 17.75 -2.98
C ALA A 228 10.72 16.77 -1.82
N ARG A 229 9.81 16.72 -0.82
CA ARG A 229 9.94 15.80 0.31
C ARG A 229 9.73 14.34 -0.13
N ILE A 230 8.77 14.06 -0.99
CA ILE A 230 8.56 12.71 -1.55
C ILE A 230 9.74 12.28 -2.43
N ASP A 231 10.32 13.19 -3.20
CA ASP A 231 11.53 12.90 -4.00
C ASP A 231 12.74 12.59 -3.11
N GLU A 232 12.94 13.33 -2.02
CA GLU A 232 13.97 13.05 -1.01
C GLU A 232 13.81 11.66 -0.40
N ILE A 233 12.59 11.33 0.09
CA ILE A 233 12.26 10.00 0.65
C ILE A 233 12.51 8.90 -0.38
N SER A 234 12.15 9.13 -1.65
CA SER A 234 12.31 8.14 -2.71
C SER A 234 13.78 7.89 -3.06
N LYS A 235 14.64 8.88 -2.89
CA LYS A 235 16.08 8.77 -3.11
C LYS A 235 16.80 7.98 -2.03
N ALA A 236 16.24 7.89 -0.82
CA ALA A 236 16.75 7.01 0.23
C ALA A 236 16.66 5.53 -0.16
N ILE A 237 15.76 5.16 -1.08
CA ILE A 237 15.71 3.81 -1.64
C ILE A 237 16.50 3.79 -2.95
N SER A 238 17.75 3.35 -2.89
CA SER A 238 18.60 3.25 -4.08
C SER A 238 17.95 2.33 -5.13
N GLY A 239 17.72 2.82 -6.35
CA GLY A 239 17.08 2.05 -7.41
C GLY A 239 15.55 2.06 -7.41
N TYR A 240 14.92 2.95 -6.65
CA TYR A 240 13.46 3.18 -6.69
C TYR A 240 13.14 4.32 -7.66
N TYR A 241 12.39 4.01 -8.70
CA TYR A 241 12.05 4.98 -9.75
C TYR A 241 10.55 5.10 -10.03
N TYR A 242 9.76 4.16 -9.49
CA TYR A 242 8.35 4.06 -9.85
C TYR A 242 7.57 3.31 -8.77
N GLY A 243 6.50 3.89 -8.30
CA GLY A 243 5.59 3.18 -7.41
C GLY A 243 4.75 4.11 -6.56
N ARG A 244 3.94 3.50 -5.69
CA ARG A 244 3.06 4.20 -4.79
C ARG A 244 3.48 3.97 -3.35
N TYR A 245 3.66 5.06 -2.64
CA TYR A 245 3.70 5.04 -1.19
C TYR A 245 2.29 5.06 -0.64
N ASP A 246 2.04 4.19 0.32
CA ASP A 246 0.94 4.36 1.24
C ASP A 246 1.54 5.01 2.49
N LEU A 247 0.98 6.15 2.92
CA LEU A 247 1.52 6.97 4.00
C LEU A 247 0.41 7.53 4.88
N ARG A 248 0.75 7.85 6.12
CA ARG A 248 -0.12 8.58 7.04
C ARG A 248 0.49 9.91 7.44
N VAL A 249 -0.36 10.88 7.73
CA VAL A 249 -0.01 12.23 8.18
C VAL A 249 -0.99 12.70 9.25
N SER A 250 -0.58 13.63 10.09
CA SER A 250 -1.43 14.21 11.14
C SER A 250 -2.60 15.03 10.58
N SER A 251 -2.45 15.60 9.38
CA SER A 251 -3.48 16.42 8.73
C SER A 251 -3.17 16.67 7.24
N ILE A 252 -4.18 17.09 6.48
CA ILE A 252 -4.02 17.54 5.08
C ILE A 252 -3.02 18.71 4.98
N ASP A 253 -3.02 19.63 5.96
CA ASP A 253 -2.10 20.76 5.94
C ASP A 253 -0.65 20.34 6.21
N ALA A 254 -0.44 19.33 7.08
CA ALA A 254 0.87 18.72 7.27
C ALA A 254 1.36 18.05 5.97
N LEU A 255 0.49 17.31 5.26
CA LEU A 255 0.80 16.74 3.96
C LEU A 255 1.28 17.81 2.98
N LYS A 256 0.50 18.89 2.79
CA LYS A 256 0.86 19.98 1.88
C LYS A 256 2.20 20.66 2.23
N GLN A 257 2.57 20.66 3.50
CA GLN A 257 3.85 21.18 4.00
C GLN A 257 4.99 20.15 3.95
N GLY A 258 4.73 18.90 3.52
CA GLY A 258 5.72 17.83 3.54
C GLY A 258 6.17 17.44 4.96
N LYS A 259 5.32 17.64 5.97
CA LYS A 259 5.58 17.38 7.39
C LYS A 259 4.77 16.18 7.88
N ASP A 260 5.20 15.61 8.99
CA ASP A 260 4.56 14.51 9.72
C ASP A 260 4.24 13.28 8.82
N ILE A 261 4.98 13.16 7.73
CA ILE A 261 4.83 12.03 6.80
C ILE A 261 5.38 10.77 7.46
N LYS A 262 4.58 9.71 7.49
CA LYS A 262 4.96 8.36 7.90
C LYS A 262 4.64 7.37 6.79
N ILE A 263 5.65 6.95 6.03
CA ILE A 263 5.50 5.90 5.01
C ILE A 263 5.20 4.59 5.74
N ILE A 264 4.10 3.94 5.37
CA ILE A 264 3.68 2.65 5.92
C ILE A 264 3.87 1.50 4.93
N GLU A 265 3.93 1.80 3.62
CA GLU A 265 4.19 0.82 2.57
C GLU A 265 4.80 1.51 1.34
N ALA A 266 5.75 0.82 0.68
CA ALA A 266 6.31 1.22 -0.62
C ALA A 266 6.02 0.12 -1.65
N ASN A 267 5.18 0.42 -2.63
CA ASN A 267 4.73 -0.50 -3.65
C ASN A 267 5.45 -0.25 -4.98
N GLY A 268 5.68 -1.31 -5.79
CA GLY A 268 6.40 -1.24 -7.07
C GLY A 268 5.49 -1.23 -8.30
N LEU A 269 5.90 -1.93 -9.34
CA LEU A 269 5.31 -1.92 -10.69
C LEU A 269 3.80 -2.20 -10.73
N THR A 270 3.30 -3.07 -9.87
CA THR A 270 1.86 -3.44 -9.85
C THR A 270 0.97 -2.45 -9.12
N SER A 271 1.55 -1.37 -8.57
CA SER A 271 0.75 -0.30 -8.00
C SER A 271 0.03 0.50 -9.09
N GLU A 272 -1.14 0.99 -8.76
CA GLU A 272 -1.98 1.78 -9.64
C GLU A 272 -2.23 3.17 -9.04
N SER A 273 -2.39 4.15 -9.89
CA SER A 273 -2.83 5.50 -9.54
C SER A 273 -4.30 5.43 -9.14
N THR A 274 -4.58 5.37 -7.83
CA THR A 274 -5.92 5.03 -7.32
C THR A 274 -6.88 6.22 -7.25
N ASP A 275 -6.43 7.44 -7.55
CA ASP A 275 -7.26 8.64 -7.77
C ASP A 275 -8.29 8.45 -8.89
N ILE A 276 -8.00 7.56 -9.85
CA ILE A 276 -8.95 7.20 -10.94
C ILE A 276 -10.27 6.60 -10.44
N TYR A 277 -10.31 6.13 -9.20
CA TYR A 277 -11.52 5.55 -8.60
C TYR A 277 -12.40 6.58 -7.89
N ASP A 278 -12.01 7.86 -7.88
CA ASP A 278 -12.89 8.92 -7.40
C ASP A 278 -14.15 8.96 -8.28
N PRO A 279 -15.37 8.86 -7.69
CA PRO A 279 -16.63 8.92 -8.45
C PRO A 279 -16.81 10.20 -9.27
N LYS A 280 -16.06 11.26 -8.98
CA LYS A 280 -16.08 12.52 -9.73
C LYS A 280 -15.29 12.46 -11.03
N ASN A 281 -14.35 11.52 -11.15
CA ASN A 281 -13.53 11.38 -12.33
C ASN A 281 -14.28 10.69 -13.46
N SER A 282 -14.15 11.22 -14.68
CA SER A 282 -14.74 10.56 -15.84
C SER A 282 -13.93 9.32 -16.24
N LEU A 283 -14.62 8.37 -16.90
CA LEU A 283 -13.96 7.18 -17.46
C LEU A 283 -12.81 7.54 -18.45
N ILE A 284 -13.00 8.64 -19.21
CA ILE A 284 -11.99 9.12 -20.16
C ILE A 284 -10.75 9.61 -19.43
N ASP A 285 -10.92 10.34 -18.33
CA ASP A 285 -9.79 10.85 -17.55
C ASP A 285 -9.06 9.70 -16.86
N ALA A 286 -9.77 8.71 -16.34
CA ALA A 286 -9.18 7.50 -15.81
C ALA A 286 -8.30 6.78 -16.86
N TYR A 287 -8.78 6.63 -18.11
CA TYR A 287 -7.96 6.06 -19.18
C TYR A 287 -6.72 6.90 -19.51
N LYS A 288 -6.82 8.24 -19.56
CA LYS A 288 -5.68 9.12 -19.79
C LYS A 288 -4.59 8.92 -18.73
N VAL A 289 -4.99 8.86 -17.45
CA VAL A 289 -4.08 8.64 -16.32
C VAL A 289 -3.38 7.30 -16.46
N VAL A 290 -4.14 6.21 -16.63
CA VAL A 290 -3.57 4.85 -16.69
C VAL A 290 -2.69 4.66 -17.93
N PHE A 291 -3.07 5.19 -19.09
CA PHE A 291 -2.24 5.12 -20.30
C PHE A 291 -0.93 5.88 -20.12
N ARG A 292 -0.97 7.08 -19.53
CA ARG A 292 0.24 7.85 -19.20
C ARG A 292 1.11 7.11 -18.20
N GLN A 293 0.50 6.50 -17.17
CA GLN A 293 1.19 5.71 -16.16
C GLN A 293 2.01 4.57 -16.80
N TRP A 294 1.38 3.75 -17.65
CA TRP A 294 2.06 2.63 -18.31
C TRP A 294 3.11 3.09 -19.33
N TYR A 295 2.84 4.17 -20.06
CA TYR A 295 3.84 4.76 -20.97
C TYR A 295 5.12 5.15 -20.21
N LEU A 296 4.98 5.84 -19.08
CA LEU A 296 6.11 6.23 -18.24
C LEU A 296 6.81 5.02 -17.63
N ALA A 297 6.07 4.01 -17.21
CA ALA A 297 6.64 2.76 -16.70
C ALA A 297 7.58 2.10 -17.72
N PHE A 298 7.16 1.96 -18.96
CA PHE A 298 8.02 1.42 -20.03
C PHE A 298 9.21 2.33 -20.36
N LYS A 299 9.02 3.65 -20.30
CA LYS A 299 10.10 4.63 -20.55
C LYS A 299 11.19 4.52 -19.48
N ILE A 300 10.81 4.48 -18.20
CA ILE A 300 11.72 4.32 -17.06
C ILE A 300 12.45 2.98 -17.14
N ALA A 301 11.73 1.88 -17.36
CA ALA A 301 12.32 0.54 -17.47
C ALA A 301 13.33 0.46 -18.63
N LYS A 302 13.02 1.07 -19.79
CA LYS A 302 13.95 1.14 -20.92
C LYS A 302 15.23 1.89 -20.55
N GLN A 303 15.10 3.03 -19.85
CA GLN A 303 16.25 3.84 -19.48
C GLN A 303 17.14 3.10 -18.48
N ASN A 304 16.56 2.45 -17.46
CA ASN A 304 17.31 1.62 -16.51
C ASN A 304 18.07 0.51 -17.22
N ARG A 305 17.44 -0.17 -18.18
CA ARG A 305 18.13 -1.19 -18.99
C ARG A 305 19.31 -0.61 -19.79
N ILE A 306 19.15 0.60 -20.38
CA ILE A 306 20.24 1.27 -21.09
C ILE A 306 21.39 1.60 -20.14
N ASN A 307 21.08 1.93 -18.89
CA ASN A 307 22.05 2.19 -17.83
C ASN A 307 22.70 0.90 -17.26
N GLY A 308 22.35 -0.28 -17.81
CA GLY A 308 22.96 -1.56 -17.43
C GLY A 308 22.15 -2.40 -16.45
N GLU A 309 20.96 -1.94 -16.04
CA GLU A 309 20.12 -2.70 -15.12
C GLU A 309 19.60 -4.00 -15.76
N ARG A 310 19.56 -5.03 -14.93
CA ARG A 310 19.20 -6.37 -15.34
C ARG A 310 17.71 -6.49 -15.64
N VAL A 311 17.38 -7.19 -16.72
CA VAL A 311 16.01 -7.61 -17.06
C VAL A 311 15.83 -9.07 -16.64
N SER A 312 14.83 -9.36 -15.83
CA SER A 312 14.52 -10.72 -15.38
C SER A 312 14.08 -11.62 -16.56
N SER A 313 14.47 -12.88 -16.49
CA SER A 313 14.01 -13.89 -17.44
C SER A 313 12.55 -14.28 -17.15
N TYR A 314 11.86 -14.83 -18.15
CA TYR A 314 10.50 -15.38 -17.95
C TYR A 314 10.46 -16.48 -16.89
N ARG A 315 11.55 -17.28 -16.76
CA ARG A 315 11.63 -18.33 -15.73
C ARG A 315 11.64 -17.74 -14.33
N GLU A 316 12.39 -16.68 -14.10
CA GLU A 316 12.46 -15.98 -12.81
C GLU A 316 11.11 -15.35 -12.46
N ILE A 317 10.48 -14.68 -13.40
CA ILE A 317 9.15 -14.08 -13.18
C ILE A 317 8.12 -15.18 -12.84
N LEU A 318 8.10 -16.27 -13.60
CA LEU A 318 7.17 -17.39 -13.36
C LEU A 318 7.45 -18.09 -12.02
N SER A 319 8.72 -18.23 -11.62
CA SER A 319 9.06 -18.81 -10.31
C SER A 319 8.56 -17.94 -9.17
N SER A 320 8.72 -16.62 -9.27
CA SER A 320 8.21 -15.67 -8.28
C SER A 320 6.67 -15.67 -8.19
N VAL A 321 5.97 -15.75 -9.32
CA VAL A 321 4.51 -15.88 -9.33
C VAL A 321 4.05 -17.19 -8.67
N ARG A 322 4.78 -18.28 -8.90
CA ARG A 322 4.45 -19.59 -8.29
C ARG A 322 4.70 -19.60 -6.78
N SER A 323 5.73 -18.91 -6.30
CA SER A 323 6.00 -18.80 -4.86
C SER A 323 4.90 -18.03 -4.12
N LEU A 324 4.36 -16.97 -4.73
CA LEU A 324 3.22 -16.24 -4.16
C LEU A 324 1.94 -17.07 -4.06
N ASN A 325 1.66 -17.90 -5.08
CA ASN A 325 0.45 -18.72 -5.10
C ASN A 325 0.53 -19.92 -4.14
N ARG A 326 1.70 -20.21 -3.62
CA ARG A 326 1.89 -21.25 -2.61
C ARG A 326 1.61 -20.77 -1.20
N GLY A 327 1.01 -19.60 -0.97
CA GLY A 327 0.56 -19.07 0.31
C GLY A 327 1.13 -19.77 1.57
N PRO A 328 1.09 -19.22 2.76
CA PRO A 328 1.46 -20.00 3.93
C PRO A 328 0.60 -21.27 3.96
N SER A 329 1.26 -22.41 3.85
CA SER A 329 0.66 -23.77 3.91
C SER A 329 0.13 -24.05 5.31
#